data_adefc2f858bef24034c49e322cd4527b
#
_entry.id   adefc2f858bef24034c49e322cd4527b
#
_cell.length_a   1.000
_cell.length_b   1.000
_cell.length_c   1.000
_cell.angle_alpha   90.00
_cell.angle_beta   90.00
_cell.angle_gamma   90.00
#
_symmetry.space_group_name_H-M   'P 1'
#
loop_
_entity.id
_entity.type
_entity.pdbx_description
1 polymer ?
#
loop_
_entity_poly.entity_id
_entity_poly.type
_entity_poly.pdbx_seq_one_letter_code
_entity_poly.pdbx_strand_id
1 'polypeptide(L)'
;MKNNNGQIISRLAKSALVKNKRKTLTMFFAVLLSAFLLFSVLTVGVTYFKMQRIQNIRMNGAEFDAIMYGVTEEQQEFCDENEDILRTGICAVSGYVEATDKDNTPNVGLMWADPTFWDTMMEPARTSVEGEYPKQENEIMVTEKALEECGYGNLDIGDTFRMTVGTPKGSFEKEFRISGKWSGYGEKKIFYVSQSFYEASGYQVSDFASGRFYMDIRQKLMTEKEQNALIEDMNLGK
;
A
#
# COMPACT_ATOMS: atom_id res chain seq x y z
N MET A 1 16.10 65.24 -7.97
CA MET A 1 16.25 64.81 -9.37
C MET A 1 15.95 63.30 -9.51
N LYS A 2 14.88 62.93 -10.19
CA LYS A 2 14.59 61.52 -10.46
C LYS A 2 15.60 61.03 -11.55
N ASN A 3 16.45 60.13 -11.16
CA ASN A 3 17.46 59.58 -12.05
C ASN A 3 16.80 58.70 -13.13
N ASN A 4 16.74 59.18 -14.37
CA ASN A 4 16.02 58.55 -15.48
C ASN A 4 16.91 57.49 -16.22
N ASN A 5 17.92 56.95 -15.54
CA ASN A 5 18.89 55.99 -16.12
C ASN A 5 18.20 54.70 -16.62
N GLY A 6 17.07 54.28 -16.02
CA GLY A 6 16.35 53.10 -16.44
C GLY A 6 15.81 53.16 -17.88
N GLN A 7 15.34 54.33 -18.32
CA GLN A 7 14.89 54.52 -19.71
C GLN A 7 16.02 54.52 -20.73
N ILE A 8 17.14 55.08 -20.36
CA ILE A 8 18.36 55.11 -21.22
C ILE A 8 18.93 53.70 -21.38
N ILE A 9 19.04 52.95 -20.27
CA ILE A 9 19.50 51.57 -20.24
C ILE A 9 18.57 50.67 -21.08
N SER A 10 17.25 50.82 -20.94
CA SER A 10 16.27 50.08 -21.74
C SER A 10 16.38 50.36 -23.24
N ARG A 11 16.58 51.65 -23.65
CA ARG A 11 16.77 52.02 -25.05
C ARG A 11 18.07 51.45 -25.61
N LEU A 12 19.18 51.53 -24.86
CA LEU A 12 20.46 50.96 -25.27
C LEU A 12 20.39 49.43 -25.40
N ALA A 13 19.77 48.73 -24.45
CA ALA A 13 19.56 47.29 -24.51
C ALA A 13 18.73 46.88 -25.74
N LYS A 14 17.63 47.59 -25.99
CA LYS A 14 16.76 47.34 -27.16
C LYS A 14 17.50 47.60 -28.49
N SER A 15 18.29 48.66 -28.58
CA SER A 15 19.11 48.95 -29.75
C SER A 15 20.20 47.88 -29.98
N ALA A 16 20.87 47.40 -28.93
CA ALA A 16 21.86 46.33 -29.01
C ALA A 16 21.26 45.00 -29.48
N LEU A 17 20.05 44.66 -28.98
CA LEU A 17 19.31 43.46 -29.38
C LEU A 17 18.91 43.50 -30.87
N VAL A 18 18.44 44.64 -31.33
CA VAL A 18 18.01 44.81 -32.75
C VAL A 18 19.17 44.83 -33.71
N LYS A 19 20.32 45.43 -33.32
CA LYS A 19 21.51 45.56 -34.18
C LYS A 19 22.24 44.20 -34.35
N ASN A 20 22.18 43.32 -33.35
CA ASN A 20 22.85 42.01 -33.38
C ASN A 20 21.87 40.83 -33.44
N LYS A 21 20.88 40.88 -34.33
CA LYS A 21 19.75 39.90 -34.42
C LYS A 21 20.22 38.44 -34.39
N ARG A 22 21.27 38.07 -35.14
CA ARG A 22 21.79 36.68 -35.17
C ARG A 22 22.27 36.24 -33.80
N LYS A 23 23.06 37.07 -33.12
CA LYS A 23 23.63 36.78 -31.81
C LYS A 23 22.54 36.67 -30.72
N THR A 24 21.58 37.59 -30.77
CA THR A 24 20.40 37.60 -29.88
C THR A 24 19.54 36.34 -30.07
N LEU A 25 19.32 35.95 -31.34
CA LEU A 25 18.53 34.76 -31.67
C LEU A 25 19.22 33.48 -31.16
N THR A 26 20.56 33.37 -31.36
CA THR A 26 21.32 32.23 -30.84
C THR A 26 21.26 32.16 -29.32
N MET A 27 21.43 33.28 -28.61
CA MET A 27 21.31 33.34 -27.16
C MET A 27 19.89 32.96 -26.68
N PHE A 28 18.85 33.42 -27.38
CA PHE A 28 17.48 33.08 -27.06
C PHE A 28 17.23 31.57 -27.19
N PHE A 29 17.66 30.95 -28.29
CA PHE A 29 17.54 29.52 -28.48
C PHE A 29 18.38 28.70 -27.46
N ALA A 30 19.57 29.19 -27.10
CA ALA A 30 20.38 28.54 -26.08
C ALA A 30 19.69 28.54 -24.72
N VAL A 31 19.11 29.65 -24.29
CA VAL A 31 18.36 29.76 -23.03
C VAL A 31 17.11 28.92 -23.09
N LEU A 32 16.37 28.96 -24.20
CA LEU A 32 15.14 28.16 -24.39
C LEU A 32 15.44 26.65 -24.33
N LEU A 33 16.52 26.23 -25.02
CA LEU A 33 16.95 24.82 -25.01
C LEU A 33 17.35 24.36 -23.59
N SER A 34 18.13 25.22 -22.89
CA SER A 34 18.56 24.94 -21.52
C SER A 34 17.35 24.81 -20.56
N ALA A 35 16.39 25.74 -20.68
CA ALA A 35 15.15 25.70 -19.88
C ALA A 35 14.32 24.44 -20.22
N PHE A 36 14.20 24.10 -21.50
CA PHE A 36 13.50 22.88 -21.94
C PHE A 36 14.15 21.62 -21.41
N LEU A 37 15.48 21.51 -21.48
CA LEU A 37 16.21 20.36 -20.94
C LEU A 37 16.01 20.23 -19.41
N LEU A 38 16.13 21.34 -18.68
CA LEU A 38 15.92 21.35 -17.24
C LEU A 38 14.49 20.88 -16.88
N PHE A 39 13.49 21.45 -17.56
CA PHE A 39 12.09 21.07 -17.36
C PHE A 39 11.83 19.59 -17.69
N SER A 40 12.42 19.10 -18.81
CA SER A 40 12.29 17.70 -19.21
C SER A 40 12.88 16.75 -18.16
N VAL A 41 14.08 17.04 -17.64
CA VAL A 41 14.72 16.23 -16.60
C VAL A 41 13.90 16.21 -15.33
N LEU A 42 13.40 17.37 -14.88
CA LEU A 42 12.54 17.44 -13.68
C LEU A 42 11.23 16.67 -13.88
N THR A 43 10.58 16.80 -15.04
CA THR A 43 9.33 16.09 -15.34
C THR A 43 9.53 14.57 -15.35
N VAL A 44 10.58 14.10 -16.04
CA VAL A 44 10.92 12.67 -16.07
C VAL A 44 11.24 12.15 -14.68
N GLY A 45 12.02 12.89 -13.90
CA GLY A 45 12.37 12.51 -12.52
C GLY A 45 11.12 12.35 -11.62
N VAL A 46 10.25 13.36 -11.60
CA VAL A 46 9.01 13.31 -10.81
C VAL A 46 8.10 12.16 -11.27
N THR A 47 7.98 11.95 -12.57
CA THR A 47 7.16 10.86 -13.13
C THR A 47 7.73 9.50 -12.73
N TYR A 48 9.05 9.32 -12.79
CA TYR A 48 9.71 8.10 -12.38
C TYR A 48 9.43 7.74 -10.91
N PHE A 49 9.59 8.68 -9.99
CA PHE A 49 9.29 8.45 -8.57
C PHE A 49 7.82 8.09 -8.32
N LYS A 50 6.89 8.78 -9.00
CA LYS A 50 5.46 8.44 -8.91
C LYS A 50 5.18 7.02 -9.41
N MET A 51 5.78 6.62 -10.54
CA MET A 51 5.62 5.27 -11.07
C MET A 51 6.18 4.20 -10.11
N GLN A 52 7.35 4.44 -9.53
CA GLN A 52 7.94 3.53 -8.54
C GLN A 52 7.01 3.33 -7.33
N ARG A 53 6.44 4.41 -6.78
CA ARG A 53 5.49 4.32 -5.68
C ARG A 53 4.27 3.49 -6.06
N ILE A 54 3.67 3.75 -7.23
CA ILE A 54 2.50 3.00 -7.70
C ILE A 54 2.84 1.51 -7.90
N GLN A 55 4.01 1.21 -8.47
CA GLN A 55 4.47 -0.17 -8.64
C GLN A 55 4.66 -0.88 -7.30
N ASN A 56 5.26 -0.21 -6.32
CA ASN A 56 5.43 -0.77 -4.97
C ASN A 56 4.07 -1.09 -4.31
N ILE A 57 3.10 -0.17 -4.38
CA ILE A 57 1.75 -0.40 -3.87
C ILE A 57 1.09 -1.60 -4.55
N ARG A 58 1.19 -1.70 -5.88
CA ARG A 58 0.63 -2.81 -6.65
C ARG A 58 1.27 -4.16 -6.32
N MET A 59 2.58 -4.18 -6.14
CA MET A 59 3.32 -5.40 -5.80
C MET A 59 3.05 -5.85 -4.37
N ASN A 60 3.11 -4.92 -3.42
CA ASN A 60 2.95 -5.22 -2.00
C ASN A 60 1.47 -5.40 -1.58
N GLY A 61 0.54 -4.85 -2.36
CA GLY A 61 -0.90 -4.93 -2.08
C GLY A 61 -1.38 -3.93 -1.04
N ALA A 62 -0.52 -3.02 -0.58
CA ALA A 62 -0.85 -1.94 0.35
C ALA A 62 0.18 -0.81 0.23
N GLU A 63 -0.18 0.37 0.70
CA GLU A 63 0.71 1.52 0.84
C GLU A 63 1.21 1.61 2.29
N PHE A 64 2.52 1.47 2.47
CA PHE A 64 3.19 1.55 3.76
C PHE A 64 4.67 1.89 3.58
N ASP A 65 5.31 2.37 4.64
CA ASP A 65 6.75 2.68 4.64
C ASP A 65 7.58 1.54 5.24
N ALA A 66 7.05 0.85 6.27
CA ALA A 66 7.74 -0.26 6.91
C ALA A 66 6.76 -1.38 7.31
N ILE A 67 7.30 -2.59 7.43
CA ILE A 67 6.59 -3.77 7.91
C ILE A 67 7.42 -4.48 8.96
N MET A 68 6.78 -4.92 10.03
CA MET A 68 7.35 -5.77 11.06
C MET A 68 6.59 -7.08 11.14
N TYR A 69 7.29 -8.14 11.54
CA TYR A 69 6.72 -9.48 11.69
C TYR A 69 6.82 -9.92 13.15
N GLY A 70 5.78 -10.55 13.67
CA GLY A 70 5.78 -11.09 15.01
C GLY A 70 5.88 -10.02 16.10
N VAL A 71 5.12 -8.93 15.95
CA VAL A 71 5.16 -7.77 16.83
C VAL A 71 4.38 -8.06 18.12
N THR A 72 5.03 -7.82 19.27
CA THR A 72 4.40 -7.96 20.58
C THR A 72 3.42 -6.83 20.88
N GLU A 73 2.54 -7.00 21.86
CA GLU A 73 1.61 -5.94 22.29
C GLU A 73 2.36 -4.69 22.75
N GLU A 74 3.47 -4.83 23.50
CA GLU A 74 4.30 -3.71 23.94
C GLU A 74 4.90 -2.92 22.76
N GLN A 75 5.30 -3.63 21.70
CA GLN A 75 5.81 -2.99 20.48
C GLN A 75 4.70 -2.28 19.69
N GLN A 76 3.49 -2.85 19.67
CA GLN A 76 2.33 -2.20 19.05
C GLN A 76 1.97 -0.90 19.78
N GLU A 77 1.86 -0.95 21.12
CA GLU A 77 1.60 0.23 21.96
C GLU A 77 2.68 1.29 21.75
N PHE A 78 3.96 0.92 21.74
CA PHE A 78 5.05 1.84 21.45
C PHE A 78 4.89 2.53 20.10
N CYS A 79 4.54 1.78 19.04
CA CYS A 79 4.34 2.32 17.71
C CYS A 79 3.12 3.26 17.64
N ASP A 80 2.04 2.93 18.34
CA ASP A 80 0.81 3.73 18.36
C ASP A 80 0.97 5.04 19.13
N GLU A 81 1.85 5.08 20.14
CA GLU A 81 2.17 6.27 20.94
C GLU A 81 3.30 7.12 20.34
N ASN A 82 4.06 6.60 19.37
CA ASN A 82 5.22 7.29 18.81
C ASN A 82 4.82 8.39 17.82
N GLU A 83 5.25 9.63 18.08
CA GLU A 83 4.93 10.79 17.24
C GLU A 83 5.49 10.72 15.81
N ASP A 84 6.54 9.93 15.58
CA ASP A 84 7.15 9.73 14.26
C ASP A 84 6.38 8.72 13.40
N ILE A 85 5.50 7.93 14.00
CA ILE A 85 4.61 7.01 13.32
C ILE A 85 3.27 7.69 13.05
N LEU A 86 2.87 7.74 11.79
CA LEU A 86 1.66 8.43 11.38
C LEU A 86 0.41 7.56 11.58
N ARG A 87 0.53 6.29 11.29
CA ARG A 87 -0.52 5.27 11.44
C ARG A 87 0.09 3.87 11.43
N THR A 88 -0.60 2.96 12.07
CA THR A 88 -0.29 1.53 12.09
C THR A 88 -1.45 0.73 11.52
N GLY A 89 -1.19 -0.49 11.06
CA GLY A 89 -2.21 -1.38 10.55
C GLY A 89 -1.76 -2.83 10.61
N ILE A 90 -2.71 -3.73 10.85
CA ILE A 90 -2.46 -5.16 11.02
C ILE A 90 -3.11 -5.94 9.86
N CYS A 91 -2.35 -6.87 9.28
CA CYS A 91 -2.87 -7.90 8.41
C CYS A 91 -2.26 -9.25 8.79
N ALA A 92 -3.07 -10.15 9.33
CA ALA A 92 -2.60 -11.41 9.89
C ALA A 92 -3.21 -12.61 9.17
N VAL A 93 -2.44 -13.69 9.07
CA VAL A 93 -2.96 -14.99 8.62
C VAL A 93 -3.96 -15.50 9.65
N SER A 94 -5.09 -15.98 9.16
CA SER A 94 -6.17 -16.56 9.98
C SER A 94 -6.40 -18.04 9.68
N GLY A 95 -5.79 -18.56 8.61
CA GLY A 95 -5.92 -19.94 8.18
C GLY A 95 -5.57 -20.10 6.71
N TYR A 96 -5.78 -21.30 6.23
CA TYR A 96 -5.70 -21.64 4.81
C TYR A 96 -6.74 -22.70 4.46
N VAL A 97 -7.16 -22.70 3.20
CA VAL A 97 -8.13 -23.70 2.72
C VAL A 97 -7.39 -25.00 2.46
N GLU A 98 -7.74 -26.07 3.18
CA GLU A 98 -7.15 -27.41 2.99
C GLU A 98 -7.89 -28.23 1.95
N ALA A 99 -9.23 -28.14 1.97
CA ALA A 99 -10.09 -28.87 1.05
C ALA A 99 -11.42 -28.15 0.87
N THR A 100 -12.09 -28.48 -0.23
CA THR A 100 -13.49 -28.08 -0.47
C THR A 100 -14.32 -29.30 -0.81
N ASP A 101 -15.65 -29.16 -0.86
CA ASP A 101 -16.59 -30.21 -1.30
C ASP A 101 -16.46 -30.54 -2.81
N LYS A 102 -15.54 -29.89 -3.53
CA LYS A 102 -15.19 -30.15 -4.95
C LYS A 102 -13.98 -31.08 -5.13
N ASP A 103 -13.60 -31.78 -4.06
CA ASP A 103 -12.46 -32.71 -4.06
C ASP A 103 -11.14 -32.08 -4.59
N ASN A 104 -10.90 -30.83 -4.26
CA ASN A 104 -9.67 -30.12 -4.60
C ASN A 104 -8.96 -29.60 -3.34
N THR A 105 -7.66 -29.34 -3.49
CA THR A 105 -6.78 -28.75 -2.48
C THR A 105 -6.32 -27.37 -2.95
N PRO A 106 -7.14 -26.34 -2.78
CA PRO A 106 -6.84 -25.01 -3.32
C PRO A 106 -5.71 -24.32 -2.53
N ASN A 107 -4.90 -23.55 -3.23
CA ASN A 107 -3.88 -22.72 -2.58
C ASN A 107 -4.46 -21.33 -2.27
N VAL A 108 -5.31 -21.27 -1.25
CA VAL A 108 -5.99 -20.04 -0.83
C VAL A 108 -5.76 -19.79 0.66
N GLY A 109 -5.26 -18.61 0.98
CA GLY A 109 -5.07 -18.15 2.36
C GLY A 109 -6.29 -17.40 2.91
N LEU A 110 -6.53 -17.57 4.21
CA LEU A 110 -7.47 -16.76 4.96
C LEU A 110 -6.68 -15.71 5.75
N MET A 111 -7.09 -14.46 5.64
CA MET A 111 -6.44 -13.35 6.33
C MET A 111 -7.47 -12.47 7.03
N TRP A 112 -7.04 -11.87 8.10
CA TRP A 112 -7.77 -10.78 8.74
C TRP A 112 -6.96 -9.51 8.62
N ALA A 113 -7.64 -8.40 8.43
CA ALA A 113 -7.07 -7.07 8.41
C ALA A 113 -7.84 -6.15 9.36
N ASP A 114 -7.12 -5.33 10.11
CA ASP A 114 -7.75 -4.30 10.91
C ASP A 114 -8.33 -3.18 10.03
N PRO A 115 -9.19 -2.30 10.58
CA PRO A 115 -9.80 -1.23 9.81
C PRO A 115 -8.77 -0.27 9.19
N THR A 116 -7.67 0.03 9.89
CA THR A 116 -6.63 0.93 9.36
C THR A 116 -5.94 0.33 8.13
N PHE A 117 -5.57 -0.93 8.21
CA PHE A 117 -4.96 -1.61 7.06
C PHE A 117 -5.95 -1.72 5.90
N TRP A 118 -7.16 -2.24 6.17
CA TRP A 118 -8.14 -2.47 5.13
C TRP A 118 -8.61 -1.17 4.47
N ASP A 119 -9.05 -0.18 5.24
CA ASP A 119 -9.72 1.01 4.70
C ASP A 119 -8.76 2.07 4.18
N THR A 120 -7.50 2.09 4.69
CA THR A 120 -6.57 3.15 4.34
C THR A 120 -5.32 2.66 3.63
N MET A 121 -4.59 1.69 4.18
CA MET A 121 -3.31 1.25 3.61
C MET A 121 -3.51 0.40 2.35
N MET A 122 -4.54 -0.44 2.33
CA MET A 122 -4.85 -1.30 1.20
C MET A 122 -5.71 -0.62 0.12
N GLU A 123 -6.38 0.49 0.46
CA GLU A 123 -7.29 1.20 -0.47
C GLU A 123 -6.65 1.51 -1.83
N PRO A 124 -5.42 2.07 -1.93
CA PRO A 124 -4.81 2.38 -3.23
C PRO A 124 -4.36 1.14 -4.03
N ALA A 125 -4.34 -0.04 -3.41
CA ALA A 125 -4.02 -1.32 -4.05
C ALA A 125 -5.26 -2.12 -4.49
N ARG A 126 -6.44 -1.74 -4.03
CA ARG A 126 -7.71 -2.36 -4.44
C ARG A 126 -8.19 -1.76 -5.76
N THR A 127 -8.74 -2.57 -6.63
CA THR A 127 -9.32 -2.15 -7.92
C THR A 127 -10.84 -2.13 -7.88
N SER A 128 -11.46 -2.99 -7.08
CA SER A 128 -12.89 -2.98 -6.79
C SER A 128 -13.18 -3.55 -5.41
N VAL A 129 -14.29 -3.12 -4.83
CA VAL A 129 -14.89 -3.68 -3.62
C VAL A 129 -16.39 -3.62 -3.79
N GLU A 130 -17.07 -4.75 -3.59
CA GLU A 130 -18.52 -4.89 -3.60
C GLU A 130 -18.96 -5.59 -2.31
N GLY A 131 -20.09 -5.18 -1.73
CA GLY A 131 -20.55 -5.69 -0.44
C GLY A 131 -19.78 -5.09 0.74
N GLU A 132 -19.68 -5.85 1.83
CA GLU A 132 -19.10 -5.38 3.09
C GLU A 132 -17.97 -6.29 3.57
N TYR A 133 -17.02 -5.70 4.32
CA TYR A 133 -16.00 -6.47 5.03
C TYR A 133 -16.65 -7.39 6.07
N PRO A 134 -16.16 -8.65 6.26
CA PRO A 134 -16.76 -9.62 7.18
C PRO A 134 -16.86 -9.09 8.61
N LYS A 135 -18.03 -9.18 9.21
CA LYS A 135 -18.32 -8.77 10.60
C LYS A 135 -18.60 -9.98 11.51
N GLN A 136 -19.23 -11.01 10.95
CA GLN A 136 -19.58 -12.21 11.70
C GLN A 136 -18.57 -13.33 11.43
N GLU A 137 -18.44 -14.25 12.38
CA GLU A 137 -17.45 -15.34 12.32
C GLU A 137 -17.61 -16.27 11.09
N ASN A 138 -18.81 -16.36 10.54
CA ASN A 138 -19.12 -17.14 9.35
C ASN A 138 -19.20 -16.31 8.05
N GLU A 139 -18.80 -15.05 8.10
CA GLU A 139 -18.74 -14.20 6.92
C GLU A 139 -17.33 -14.20 6.32
N ILE A 140 -17.30 -14.07 4.99
CA ILE A 140 -16.06 -14.09 4.23
C ILE A 140 -16.13 -13.11 3.05
N MET A 141 -15.06 -12.34 2.83
CA MET A 141 -14.91 -11.52 1.64
C MET A 141 -13.91 -12.20 0.69
N VAL A 142 -14.30 -12.34 -0.56
CA VAL A 142 -13.63 -13.23 -1.51
C VAL A 142 -13.06 -12.47 -2.72
N THR A 143 -12.10 -13.09 -3.40
CA THR A 143 -11.72 -12.71 -4.76
C THR A 143 -12.26 -13.73 -5.74
N GLU A 144 -12.57 -13.31 -6.97
CA GLU A 144 -13.01 -14.25 -8.03
C GLU A 144 -11.99 -15.37 -8.25
N LYS A 145 -10.71 -15.01 -8.26
CA LYS A 145 -9.64 -15.99 -8.47
C LYS A 145 -9.55 -17.04 -7.36
N ALA A 146 -9.76 -16.64 -6.12
CA ALA A 146 -9.78 -17.58 -5.00
C ALA A 146 -11.03 -18.48 -5.04
N LEU A 147 -12.19 -17.95 -5.42
CA LEU A 147 -13.40 -18.74 -5.63
C LEU A 147 -13.23 -19.77 -6.77
N GLU A 148 -12.66 -19.36 -7.90
CA GLU A 148 -12.34 -20.29 -9.01
C GLU A 148 -11.40 -21.39 -8.56
N GLU A 149 -10.34 -21.07 -7.82
CA GLU A 149 -9.40 -22.05 -7.27
C GLU A 149 -10.09 -23.06 -6.34
N CYS A 150 -11.07 -22.59 -5.56
CA CYS A 150 -11.89 -23.43 -4.69
C CYS A 150 -12.99 -24.22 -5.44
N GLY A 151 -13.17 -24.00 -6.75
CA GLY A 151 -14.23 -24.64 -7.54
C GLY A 151 -15.61 -23.98 -7.42
N TYR A 152 -15.68 -22.74 -6.91
CA TYR A 152 -16.90 -21.99 -6.64
C TYR A 152 -17.03 -20.69 -7.46
N GLY A 153 -16.40 -20.61 -8.64
CA GLY A 153 -16.35 -19.38 -9.45
C GLY A 153 -17.69 -18.80 -9.88
N ASN A 154 -18.80 -19.53 -9.68
CA ASN A 154 -20.17 -19.09 -10.00
C ASN A 154 -20.95 -18.51 -8.80
N LEU A 155 -20.35 -18.46 -7.61
CA LEU A 155 -21.01 -17.93 -6.42
C LEU A 155 -20.95 -16.41 -6.38
N ASP A 156 -21.96 -15.81 -5.73
CA ASP A 156 -22.11 -14.37 -5.58
C ASP A 156 -22.33 -13.95 -4.12
N ILE A 157 -22.35 -12.64 -3.87
CA ILE A 157 -22.58 -12.08 -2.54
C ILE A 157 -23.93 -12.58 -1.99
N GLY A 158 -23.89 -13.09 -0.76
CA GLY A 158 -25.04 -13.70 -0.09
C GLY A 158 -25.05 -15.22 -0.18
N ASP A 159 -24.37 -15.83 -1.15
CA ASP A 159 -24.27 -17.27 -1.27
C ASP A 159 -23.41 -17.87 -0.15
N THR A 160 -23.60 -19.17 0.09
CA THR A 160 -22.83 -19.93 1.09
C THR A 160 -22.08 -21.07 0.43
N PHE A 161 -20.94 -21.42 1.00
CA PHE A 161 -20.14 -22.57 0.60
C PHE A 161 -19.39 -23.17 1.79
N ARG A 162 -18.99 -24.43 1.67
CA ARG A 162 -18.24 -25.14 2.71
C ARG A 162 -16.82 -25.40 2.30
N MET A 163 -15.92 -25.26 3.26
CA MET A 163 -14.53 -25.62 3.10
C MET A 163 -13.93 -26.10 4.42
N THR A 164 -12.90 -26.92 4.32
CA THR A 164 -12.05 -27.32 5.44
C THR A 164 -10.96 -26.26 5.60
N VAL A 165 -10.86 -25.70 6.77
CA VAL A 165 -9.88 -24.66 7.11
C VAL A 165 -8.83 -25.24 8.05
N GLY A 166 -7.56 -25.09 7.69
CA GLY A 166 -6.42 -25.42 8.54
C GLY A 166 -5.99 -24.22 9.38
N THR A 167 -5.86 -24.44 10.67
CA THR A 167 -5.42 -23.45 11.68
C THR A 167 -4.47 -24.09 12.68
N PRO A 168 -3.74 -23.32 13.52
CA PRO A 168 -2.92 -23.88 14.62
C PRO A 168 -3.71 -24.76 15.59
N LYS A 169 -5.02 -24.55 15.72
CA LYS A 169 -5.92 -25.38 16.57
C LYS A 169 -6.38 -26.68 15.90
N GLY A 170 -5.98 -26.90 14.64
CA GLY A 170 -6.36 -28.05 13.83
C GLY A 170 -7.26 -27.68 12.66
N SER A 171 -7.65 -28.71 11.91
CA SER A 171 -8.49 -28.55 10.71
C SER A 171 -9.96 -28.79 11.08
N PHE A 172 -10.84 -27.97 10.56
CA PHE A 172 -12.27 -28.08 10.77
C PHE A 172 -13.04 -27.64 9.52
N GLU A 173 -14.19 -28.25 9.31
CA GLU A 173 -15.14 -27.86 8.26
C GLU A 173 -16.01 -26.70 8.74
N LYS A 174 -16.18 -25.68 7.89
CA LYS A 174 -17.02 -24.53 8.17
C LYS A 174 -17.77 -24.06 6.93
N GLU A 175 -19.02 -23.65 7.13
CA GLU A 175 -19.84 -22.99 6.12
C GLU A 175 -19.67 -21.49 6.25
N PHE A 176 -19.31 -20.83 5.13
CA PHE A 176 -19.15 -19.39 5.06
C PHE A 176 -20.18 -18.77 4.15
N ARG A 177 -20.64 -17.56 4.50
CA ARG A 177 -21.45 -16.69 3.67
C ARG A 177 -20.59 -15.60 3.06
N ILE A 178 -20.67 -15.41 1.76
CA ILE A 178 -19.97 -14.34 1.07
C ILE A 178 -20.59 -12.99 1.45
N SER A 179 -19.87 -12.16 2.19
CA SER A 179 -20.28 -10.82 2.59
C SER A 179 -19.88 -9.76 1.58
N GLY A 180 -18.87 -10.04 0.77
CA GLY A 180 -18.38 -9.12 -0.25
C GLY A 180 -17.37 -9.77 -1.17
N LYS A 181 -17.12 -9.08 -2.27
CA LYS A 181 -16.09 -9.39 -3.25
C LYS A 181 -15.10 -8.23 -3.36
N TRP A 182 -13.85 -8.54 -3.57
CA TRP A 182 -12.82 -7.53 -3.80
C TRP A 182 -11.85 -7.98 -4.88
N SER A 183 -11.19 -7.02 -5.50
CA SER A 183 -10.08 -7.28 -6.40
C SER A 183 -8.93 -6.30 -6.17
N GLY A 184 -7.75 -6.71 -6.56
CA GLY A 184 -6.53 -5.93 -6.47
C GLY A 184 -5.63 -6.22 -7.66
N TYR A 185 -4.46 -5.58 -7.68
CA TYR A 185 -3.48 -5.85 -8.74
C TYR A 185 -2.88 -7.25 -8.59
N GLY A 186 -2.80 -7.97 -9.70
CA GLY A 186 -2.37 -9.35 -9.76
C GLY A 186 -3.46 -10.35 -9.31
N GLU A 187 -3.16 -11.63 -9.47
CA GLU A 187 -4.07 -12.70 -9.06
C GLU A 187 -4.00 -12.92 -7.56
N LYS A 188 -4.95 -12.38 -6.81
CA LYS A 188 -5.01 -12.55 -5.36
C LYS A 188 -5.83 -13.80 -5.03
N LYS A 189 -5.18 -14.79 -4.40
CA LYS A 189 -5.79 -16.02 -3.90
C LYS A 189 -5.95 -15.94 -2.37
N ILE A 190 -6.68 -14.94 -1.92
CA ILE A 190 -6.85 -14.61 -0.51
C ILE A 190 -8.32 -14.35 -0.24
N PHE A 191 -8.82 -14.93 0.86
CA PHE A 191 -10.06 -14.58 1.48
C PHE A 191 -9.82 -13.72 2.72
N TYR A 192 -10.64 -12.70 2.94
CA TYR A 192 -10.66 -11.99 4.21
C TYR A 192 -11.79 -12.52 5.10
N VAL A 193 -11.48 -12.67 6.38
CA VAL A 193 -12.40 -13.14 7.42
C VAL A 193 -12.59 -12.06 8.48
N SER A 194 -13.58 -12.23 9.34
CA SER A 194 -13.87 -11.32 10.45
C SER A 194 -12.80 -11.38 11.54
N GLN A 195 -12.77 -10.36 12.39
CA GLN A 195 -11.93 -10.34 13.59
C GLN A 195 -12.27 -11.52 14.52
N SER A 196 -13.56 -11.81 14.73
CA SER A 196 -13.99 -12.93 15.58
C SER A 196 -13.50 -14.29 15.07
N PHE A 197 -13.44 -14.49 13.74
CA PHE A 197 -12.84 -15.69 13.17
C PHE A 197 -11.32 -15.73 13.42
N TYR A 198 -10.62 -14.62 13.21
CA TYR A 198 -9.19 -14.52 13.48
C TYR A 198 -8.85 -14.86 14.93
N GLU A 199 -9.55 -14.26 15.90
CA GLU A 199 -9.38 -14.53 17.33
C GLU A 199 -9.64 -16.00 17.69
N ALA A 200 -10.64 -16.62 17.04
CA ALA A 200 -10.95 -18.05 17.22
C ALA A 200 -9.91 -18.98 16.60
N SER A 201 -9.19 -18.55 15.55
CA SER A 201 -8.28 -19.38 14.76
C SER A 201 -7.07 -19.87 15.56
N GLY A 202 -6.57 -19.07 16.49
CA GLY A 202 -5.38 -19.36 17.30
C GLY A 202 -4.09 -18.76 16.75
N TYR A 203 -4.11 -18.08 15.61
CA TYR A 203 -3.01 -17.24 15.16
C TYR A 203 -2.94 -15.97 16.00
N GLN A 204 -1.73 -15.43 16.15
CA GLN A 204 -1.47 -14.20 16.87
C GLN A 204 -0.61 -13.26 16.01
N VAL A 205 -0.76 -11.94 16.22
CA VAL A 205 0.09 -10.93 15.55
C VAL A 205 1.56 -11.10 15.96
N SER A 206 1.81 -11.58 17.19
CA SER A 206 3.14 -11.91 17.71
C SER A 206 3.79 -13.12 17.06
N ASP A 207 3.07 -13.91 16.28
CA ASP A 207 3.63 -15.03 15.54
C ASP A 207 4.37 -14.52 14.31
N PHE A 208 5.67 -14.72 14.25
CA PHE A 208 6.52 -14.24 13.15
C PHE A 208 6.07 -14.70 11.77
N ALA A 209 5.52 -15.90 11.65
CA ALA A 209 5.08 -16.47 10.38
C ALA A 209 3.72 -15.92 9.89
N SER A 210 2.88 -15.42 10.79
CA SER A 210 1.49 -15.06 10.50
C SER A 210 1.16 -13.59 10.73
N GLY A 211 1.77 -12.96 11.72
CA GLY A 211 1.53 -11.56 12.08
C GLY A 211 2.32 -10.59 11.22
N ARG A 212 1.64 -9.65 10.61
CA ARG A 212 2.25 -8.55 9.85
C ARG A 212 1.71 -7.23 10.37
N PHE A 213 2.62 -6.41 10.83
CA PHE A 213 2.36 -5.09 11.36
C PHE A 213 2.95 -4.05 10.40
N TYR A 214 2.10 -3.21 9.86
CA TYR A 214 2.44 -2.21 8.85
C TYR A 214 2.44 -0.83 9.48
N MET A 215 3.33 0.04 9.03
CA MET A 215 3.39 1.40 9.51
C MET A 215 3.74 2.40 8.42
N ASP A 216 3.18 3.60 8.55
CA ASP A 216 3.58 4.79 7.83
C ASP A 216 4.36 5.69 8.76
N ILE A 217 5.52 6.17 8.28
CA ILE A 217 6.41 7.05 9.01
C ILE A 217 6.11 8.50 8.60
N ARG A 218 5.99 9.41 9.57
CA ARG A 218 5.69 10.82 9.32
C ARG A 218 6.77 11.50 8.49
N GLN A 219 8.03 11.26 8.84
CA GLN A 219 9.17 11.84 8.14
C GLN A 219 9.63 10.92 7.00
N LYS A 220 9.23 11.23 5.78
CA LYS A 220 9.54 10.40 4.59
C LYS A 220 11.02 10.41 4.16
N LEU A 221 11.83 11.36 4.65
CA LEU A 221 13.26 11.49 4.34
C LEU A 221 14.06 11.40 5.65
N MET A 222 14.10 10.22 6.22
CA MET A 222 14.97 9.92 7.36
C MET A 222 16.39 9.60 6.89
N THR A 223 17.37 10.09 7.62
CA THR A 223 18.76 9.63 7.46
C THR A 223 18.89 8.20 7.97
N GLU A 224 19.91 7.46 7.49
CA GLU A 224 20.18 6.10 7.96
C GLU A 224 20.33 6.01 9.49
N LYS A 225 20.90 7.06 10.10
CA LYS A 225 21.04 7.14 11.56
C LYS A 225 19.69 7.27 12.27
N GLU A 226 18.77 8.08 11.75
CA GLU A 226 17.42 8.25 12.31
C GLU A 226 16.58 6.98 12.12
N GLN A 227 16.71 6.32 10.96
CA GLN A 227 16.05 5.04 10.71
C GLN A 227 16.54 3.96 11.69
N ASN A 228 17.86 3.85 11.88
CA ASN A 228 18.44 2.88 12.82
C ASN A 228 18.06 3.18 14.28
N ALA A 229 17.96 4.46 14.65
CA ALA A 229 17.49 4.84 15.99
C ALA A 229 16.04 4.43 16.22
N LEU A 230 15.15 4.68 15.24
CA LEU A 230 13.75 4.28 15.32
C LEU A 230 13.59 2.75 15.40
N ILE A 231 14.38 1.99 14.60
CA ILE A 231 14.39 0.52 14.65
C ILE A 231 14.91 0.01 15.99
N GLU A 232 15.94 0.66 16.54
CA GLU A 232 16.51 0.31 17.85
C GLU A 232 15.49 0.57 18.95
N ASP A 233 14.81 1.70 18.94
CA ASP A 233 13.74 2.04 19.90
C ASP A 233 12.56 1.05 19.81
N MET A 234 12.15 0.64 18.62
CA MET A 234 11.13 -0.40 18.42
C MET A 234 11.59 -1.80 18.90
N ASN A 235 12.89 -2.09 18.82
CA ASN A 235 13.44 -3.36 19.30
C ASN A 235 13.76 -3.37 20.81
N LEU A 236 13.88 -2.19 21.44
CA LEU A 236 14.16 -2.06 22.87
C LEU A 236 12.95 -2.38 23.75
N GLY A 237 11.79 -2.61 23.18
CA GLY A 237 10.66 -3.29 23.86
C GLY A 237 10.92 -4.80 24.08
N LYS A 238 12.19 -5.19 24.32
CA LYS A 238 12.59 -6.56 24.65
C LYS A 238 12.41 -6.85 26.13
#